data_2dab50b565f9026d17935cd50ab12c69
#
_entry.id   2dab50b565f9026d17935cd50ab12c69
#
_cell.length_a   1.000
_cell.length_b   1.000
_cell.length_c   1.000
_cell.angle_alpha   90.00
_cell.angle_beta   90.00
_cell.angle_gamma   90.00
#
_symmetry.space_group_name_H-M   'P 1'
#
loop_
_entity.id
_entity.type
_entity.pdbx_description
1 polymer ?
#
loop_
_entity_poly.entity_id
_entity_poly.type
_entity_poly.pdbx_seq_one_letter_code
_entity_poly.pdbx_strand_id
1 'polypeptide(L)'
;MIEVDGLQKAFGKARDVQAVRGVTFDAPDGAITGLLGPNGAGKTTLLRMVATLVLPDAGHARVGGIDVVADRYAVRSRIGVLSDARGLYPRLTARENVRYFGRLHGLSGAPLDSRIDALFATLGMTALAERRTAGFSQGEKMKVAIARALVHDPDTILLDEPTNGLDIMSVRTLRDELRGLRAQGKCLLFSSHVMQEVAALCDRIVVLAHGRVVAAGTAAQLIERAGTAGLEDAFVQLIGSDEGLAA
;
A
#
# COMPACT_ATOMS: atom_id res chain seq x y z
N MET A 1 -3.00 8.73 -9.98
CA MET A 1 -3.59 7.56 -10.66
C MET A 1 -2.52 6.51 -10.93
N ILE A 2 -2.83 5.23 -10.72
CA ILE A 2 -2.00 4.08 -11.10
C ILE A 2 -2.73 3.34 -12.22
N GLU A 3 -1.99 2.99 -13.28
CA GLU A 3 -2.46 2.19 -14.41
C GLU A 3 -1.55 0.98 -14.55
N VAL A 4 -2.13 -0.20 -14.59
CA VAL A 4 -1.41 -1.49 -14.72
C VAL A 4 -2.02 -2.26 -15.90
N ASP A 5 -1.18 -2.66 -16.85
CA ASP A 5 -1.61 -3.38 -18.04
C ASP A 5 -0.72 -4.59 -18.30
N GLY A 6 -1.32 -5.78 -18.23
CA GLY A 6 -0.70 -7.04 -18.56
C GLY A 6 0.57 -7.37 -17.76
N LEU A 7 0.75 -6.83 -16.54
CA LEU A 7 1.96 -7.03 -15.76
C LEU A 7 2.22 -8.50 -15.46
N GLN A 8 3.48 -8.93 -15.65
CA GLN A 8 3.94 -10.28 -15.38
C GLN A 8 5.23 -10.28 -14.58
N LYS A 9 5.36 -11.27 -13.67
CA LYS A 9 6.59 -11.51 -12.91
C LYS A 9 6.73 -12.96 -12.51
N ALA A 10 7.87 -13.54 -12.85
CA ALA A 10 8.28 -14.85 -12.40
C ALA A 10 9.59 -14.77 -11.62
N PHE A 11 9.76 -15.65 -10.65
CA PHE A 11 10.95 -15.81 -9.83
C PHE A 11 11.50 -17.25 -9.95
N GLY A 12 12.68 -17.48 -9.39
CA GLY A 12 13.39 -18.74 -9.50
C GLY A 12 14.36 -18.79 -10.70
N LYS A 13 15.36 -19.67 -10.65
CA LYS A 13 16.33 -19.83 -11.75
C LYS A 13 15.67 -20.32 -13.05
N ALA A 14 14.65 -21.18 -12.92
CA ALA A 14 13.86 -21.71 -14.04
C ALA A 14 12.60 -20.88 -14.34
N ARG A 15 12.38 -19.73 -13.66
CA ARG A 15 11.14 -18.93 -13.72
C ARG A 15 9.88 -19.76 -13.40
N ASP A 16 10.02 -20.70 -12.50
CA ASP A 16 9.01 -21.68 -12.09
C ASP A 16 7.94 -21.07 -11.16
N VAL A 17 8.28 -20.02 -10.41
CA VAL A 17 7.35 -19.33 -9.53
C VAL A 17 6.76 -18.09 -10.24
N GLN A 18 5.63 -18.26 -10.90
CA GLN A 18 4.92 -17.16 -11.56
C GLN A 18 4.07 -16.38 -10.54
N ALA A 19 4.64 -15.33 -9.95
CA ALA A 19 4.00 -14.53 -8.91
C ALA A 19 2.91 -13.59 -9.45
N VAL A 20 3.06 -13.08 -10.68
CA VAL A 20 2.09 -12.19 -11.36
C VAL A 20 1.95 -12.64 -12.81
N ARG A 21 0.70 -12.80 -13.28
CA ARG A 21 0.36 -13.48 -14.55
C ARG A 21 -0.59 -12.63 -15.41
N GLY A 22 -0.12 -11.51 -15.95
CA GLY A 22 -0.91 -10.65 -16.81
C GLY A 22 -1.97 -9.85 -16.04
N VAL A 23 -1.57 -9.19 -14.96
CA VAL A 23 -2.46 -8.38 -14.13
C VAL A 23 -2.74 -7.05 -14.81
N THR A 24 -4.03 -6.70 -14.93
CA THR A 24 -4.52 -5.42 -15.46
C THR A 24 -5.55 -4.83 -14.51
N PHE A 25 -5.34 -3.59 -14.06
CA PHE A 25 -6.29 -2.79 -13.28
C PHE A 25 -5.85 -1.32 -13.25
N ASP A 26 -6.74 -0.46 -12.78
CA ASP A 26 -6.50 0.94 -12.49
C ASP A 26 -6.81 1.28 -11.03
N ALA A 27 -6.07 2.24 -10.46
CA ALA A 27 -6.35 2.86 -9.18
C ALA A 27 -6.42 4.39 -9.38
N PRO A 28 -7.63 5.00 -9.30
CA PRO A 28 -7.82 6.40 -9.58
C PRO A 28 -7.33 7.32 -8.45
N ASP A 29 -7.08 8.58 -8.78
CA ASP A 29 -6.82 9.63 -7.80
C ASP A 29 -8.08 9.89 -6.95
N GLY A 30 -7.89 10.33 -5.71
CA GLY A 30 -8.98 10.59 -4.78
C GLY A 30 -9.74 9.34 -4.33
N ALA A 31 -9.15 8.16 -4.49
CA ALA A 31 -9.77 6.90 -4.09
C ALA A 31 -8.79 5.97 -3.38
N ILE A 32 -9.34 5.08 -2.57
CA ILE A 32 -8.61 3.96 -1.96
C ILE A 32 -8.95 2.68 -2.73
N THR A 33 -7.98 2.14 -3.44
CA THR A 33 -8.10 0.85 -4.14
C THR A 33 -7.47 -0.25 -3.30
N GLY A 34 -8.25 -1.27 -2.95
CA GLY A 34 -7.80 -2.44 -2.19
C GLY A 34 -7.34 -3.58 -3.10
N LEU A 35 -6.15 -4.10 -2.90
CA LEU A 35 -5.71 -5.38 -3.46
C LEU A 35 -6.03 -6.47 -2.45
N LEU A 36 -7.12 -7.21 -2.67
CA LEU A 36 -7.59 -8.29 -1.81
C LEU A 36 -7.15 -9.64 -2.37
N GLY A 37 -6.62 -10.52 -1.54
CA GLY A 37 -6.24 -11.85 -1.97
C GLY A 37 -5.54 -12.64 -0.88
N PRO A 38 -5.48 -13.98 -0.98
CA PRO A 38 -4.77 -14.80 -0.02
C PRO A 38 -3.26 -14.55 -0.03
N ASN A 39 -2.55 -15.14 0.94
CA ASN A 39 -1.09 -15.12 0.93
C ASN A 39 -0.59 -15.84 -0.34
N GLY A 40 0.47 -15.31 -0.95
CA GLY A 40 0.97 -15.84 -2.22
C GLY A 40 0.19 -15.43 -3.47
N ALA A 41 -0.91 -14.67 -3.38
CA ALA A 41 -1.67 -14.19 -4.54
C ALA A 41 -0.91 -13.21 -5.47
N GLY A 42 0.25 -12.71 -5.03
CA GLY A 42 1.07 -11.78 -5.82
C GLY A 42 0.96 -10.31 -5.42
N LYS A 43 0.18 -9.95 -4.38
CA LYS A 43 -0.07 -8.57 -3.93
C LYS A 43 1.23 -7.78 -3.69
N THR A 44 2.11 -8.28 -2.81
CA THR A 44 3.40 -7.65 -2.50
C THR A 44 4.30 -7.52 -3.73
N THR A 45 4.33 -8.52 -4.61
CA THR A 45 5.11 -8.47 -5.85
C THR A 45 4.60 -7.37 -6.77
N LEU A 46 3.27 -7.27 -6.91
CA LEU A 46 2.62 -6.24 -7.70
C LEU A 46 2.92 -4.84 -7.15
N LEU A 47 2.75 -4.63 -5.84
CA LEU A 47 3.11 -3.36 -5.19
C LEU A 47 4.59 -3.00 -5.38
N ARG A 48 5.50 -3.98 -5.28
CA ARG A 48 6.93 -3.76 -5.50
C ARG A 48 7.26 -3.40 -6.95
N MET A 49 6.52 -3.92 -7.93
CA MET A 49 6.69 -3.50 -9.34
C MET A 49 6.22 -2.06 -9.54
N VAL A 50 5.04 -1.69 -9.04
CA VAL A 50 4.52 -0.31 -9.08
C VAL A 50 5.46 0.64 -8.33
N ALA A 51 6.03 0.20 -7.18
CA ALA A 51 7.02 0.96 -6.42
C ALA A 51 8.42 1.02 -7.05
N THR A 52 8.61 0.46 -8.25
CA THR A 52 9.90 0.42 -8.96
C THR A 52 11.01 -0.39 -8.26
N LEU A 53 10.65 -1.23 -7.29
CA LEU A 53 11.59 -2.07 -6.53
C LEU A 53 11.89 -3.41 -7.23
N VAL A 54 10.95 -3.88 -8.06
CA VAL A 54 11.07 -5.11 -8.86
C VAL A 54 10.73 -4.75 -10.30
N LEU A 55 11.55 -5.19 -11.25
CA LEU A 55 11.24 -5.02 -12.67
C LEU A 55 10.21 -6.05 -13.13
N PRO A 56 9.16 -5.67 -13.85
CA PRO A 56 8.28 -6.60 -14.52
C PRO A 56 9.04 -7.38 -15.61
N ASP A 57 8.58 -8.60 -15.89
CA ASP A 57 9.11 -9.40 -17.00
C ASP A 57 8.36 -9.10 -18.33
N ALA A 58 7.09 -8.66 -18.23
CA ALA A 58 6.26 -8.19 -19.33
C ALA A 58 5.13 -7.29 -18.82
N GLY A 59 4.46 -6.59 -19.73
CA GLY A 59 3.41 -5.62 -19.41
C GLY A 59 3.96 -4.27 -19.00
N HIS A 60 3.07 -3.35 -18.65
CA HIS A 60 3.41 -1.97 -18.32
C HIS A 60 2.68 -1.52 -17.04
N ALA A 61 3.30 -0.60 -16.29
CA ALA A 61 2.63 0.14 -15.24
C ALA A 61 3.03 1.61 -15.29
N ARG A 62 2.08 2.49 -14.95
CA ARG A 62 2.30 3.94 -14.86
C ARG A 62 1.79 4.47 -13.53
N VAL A 63 2.49 5.46 -13.01
CA VAL A 63 2.09 6.22 -11.83
C VAL A 63 2.08 7.70 -12.20
N GLY A 64 0.91 8.35 -12.12
CA GLY A 64 0.77 9.73 -12.56
C GLY A 64 1.18 9.92 -14.03
N GLY A 65 0.89 8.94 -14.90
CA GLY A 65 1.26 8.94 -16.31
C GLY A 65 2.73 8.56 -16.61
N ILE A 66 3.57 8.36 -15.59
CA ILE A 66 5.00 8.05 -15.76
C ILE A 66 5.21 6.53 -15.70
N ASP A 67 5.89 5.97 -16.68
CA ASP A 67 6.21 4.54 -16.74
C ASP A 67 7.21 4.12 -15.64
N VAL A 68 6.88 3.07 -14.89
CA VAL A 68 7.65 2.61 -13.72
C VAL A 68 9.01 2.00 -14.07
N VAL A 69 9.26 1.67 -15.34
CA VAL A 69 10.52 1.13 -15.82
C VAL A 69 11.37 2.21 -16.49
N ALA A 70 10.74 3.03 -17.34
CA ALA A 70 11.43 4.04 -18.14
C ALA A 70 11.97 5.19 -17.29
N ASP A 71 11.19 5.69 -16.31
CA ASP A 71 11.65 6.77 -15.42
C ASP A 71 11.34 6.47 -13.94
N ARG A 72 12.10 5.56 -13.39
CA ARG A 72 11.99 5.13 -11.98
C ARG A 72 12.22 6.25 -10.98
N TYR A 73 13.06 7.22 -11.30
CA TYR A 73 13.36 8.33 -10.37
C TYR A 73 12.19 9.31 -10.28
N ALA A 74 11.58 9.65 -11.41
CA ALA A 74 10.39 10.49 -11.44
C ALA A 74 9.19 9.80 -10.74
N VAL A 75 9.02 8.48 -10.91
CA VAL A 75 8.00 7.73 -10.16
C VAL A 75 8.29 7.79 -8.66
N ARG A 76 9.53 7.50 -8.22
CA ARG A 76 9.91 7.50 -6.78
C ARG A 76 9.71 8.84 -6.10
N SER A 77 9.84 9.95 -6.81
CA SER A 77 9.57 11.28 -6.25
C SER A 77 8.08 11.55 -6.00
N ARG A 78 7.17 10.78 -6.62
CA ARG A 78 5.72 10.94 -6.54
C ARG A 78 5.01 9.88 -5.69
N ILE A 79 5.73 8.85 -5.24
CA ILE A 79 5.15 7.76 -4.46
C ILE A 79 5.63 7.77 -3.01
N GLY A 80 4.71 7.58 -2.08
CA GLY A 80 4.99 7.19 -0.70
C GLY A 80 4.79 5.69 -0.54
N VAL A 81 5.77 4.97 -0.01
CA VAL A 81 5.68 3.50 0.12
C VAL A 81 5.79 3.10 1.58
N LEU A 82 4.78 2.39 2.06
CA LEU A 82 4.80 1.64 3.31
C LEU A 82 4.90 0.15 2.97
N SER A 83 6.10 -0.42 3.12
CA SER A 83 6.32 -1.86 2.96
C SER A 83 6.10 -2.59 4.28
N ASP A 84 5.84 -3.90 4.20
CA ASP A 84 5.71 -4.79 5.35
C ASP A 84 6.95 -4.73 6.28
N ALA A 85 8.16 -4.71 5.71
CA ALA A 85 9.39 -4.45 6.46
C ALA A 85 9.51 -2.96 6.78
N ARG A 86 8.95 -2.52 7.89
CA ARG A 86 8.84 -1.10 8.30
C ARG A 86 10.18 -0.36 8.43
N GLY A 87 11.30 -1.09 8.56
CA GLY A 87 12.68 -0.62 8.37
C GLY A 87 13.02 0.72 9.07
N LEU A 88 12.57 0.93 10.30
CA LEU A 88 12.96 2.09 11.09
C LEU A 88 14.37 1.90 11.64
N TYR A 89 15.11 2.98 11.78
CA TYR A 89 16.40 3.00 12.44
C TYR A 89 16.20 3.07 13.97
N PRO A 90 16.43 1.97 14.74
CA PRO A 90 16.03 1.92 16.16
C PRO A 90 16.75 2.93 17.05
N ARG A 91 17.97 3.32 16.66
CA ARG A 91 18.81 4.28 17.41
C ARG A 91 18.42 5.72 17.17
N LEU A 92 17.69 6.00 16.09
CA LEU A 92 17.19 7.34 15.77
C LEU A 92 15.87 7.62 16.48
N THR A 93 15.60 8.88 16.78
CA THR A 93 14.29 9.35 17.22
C THR A 93 13.26 9.23 16.10
N ALA A 94 11.97 9.37 16.42
CA ALA A 94 10.93 9.40 15.41
C ALA A 94 11.16 10.53 14.40
N ARG A 95 11.49 11.75 14.90
CA ARG A 95 11.81 12.91 14.07
C ARG A 95 13.02 12.67 13.17
N GLU A 96 14.11 12.13 13.71
CA GLU A 96 15.31 11.82 12.93
C GLU A 96 15.06 10.79 11.84
N ASN A 97 14.25 9.76 12.11
CA ASN A 97 13.83 8.79 11.10
C ASN A 97 13.12 9.47 9.93
N VAL A 98 12.13 10.32 10.19
CA VAL A 98 11.38 11.02 9.13
C VAL A 98 12.26 12.05 8.42
N ARG A 99 13.07 12.81 9.17
CA ARG A 99 14.00 13.80 8.60
C ARG A 99 15.01 13.16 7.65
N TYR A 100 15.54 11.98 8.00
CA TYR A 100 16.45 11.24 7.12
C TYR A 100 15.86 10.97 5.76
N PHE A 101 14.62 10.47 5.71
CA PHE A 101 13.92 10.22 4.44
C PHE A 101 13.53 11.51 3.72
N GLY A 102 13.12 12.55 4.42
CA GLY A 102 12.88 13.86 3.81
C GLY A 102 14.13 14.39 3.08
N ARG A 103 15.32 14.23 3.69
CA ARG A 103 16.60 14.60 3.05
C ARG A 103 16.92 13.77 1.81
N LEU A 104 16.59 12.47 1.80
CA LEU A 104 16.74 11.62 0.59
C LEU A 104 15.86 12.11 -0.57
N HIS A 105 14.74 12.76 -0.27
CA HIS A 105 13.88 13.42 -1.25
C HIS A 105 14.27 14.88 -1.55
N GLY A 106 15.45 15.33 -1.08
CA GLY A 106 15.96 16.67 -1.36
C GLY A 106 15.42 17.78 -0.45
N LEU A 107 14.58 17.44 0.55
CA LEU A 107 14.06 18.40 1.51
C LEU A 107 15.10 18.72 2.58
N SER A 108 15.15 19.97 3.05
CA SER A 108 16.11 20.40 4.10
C SER A 108 15.63 21.64 4.86
N GLY A 109 16.30 21.93 6.00
CA GLY A 109 16.07 23.14 6.77
C GLY A 109 14.66 23.29 7.34
N ALA A 110 14.26 24.54 7.61
CA ALA A 110 12.99 24.86 8.24
C ALA A 110 11.74 24.31 7.52
N PRO A 111 11.66 24.27 6.16
CA PRO A 111 10.52 23.67 5.47
C PRO A 111 10.35 22.17 5.80
N LEU A 112 11.44 21.40 5.87
CA LEU A 112 11.39 19.99 6.26
C LEU A 112 10.93 19.82 7.70
N ASP A 113 11.46 20.64 8.62
CA ASP A 113 11.10 20.56 10.04
C ASP A 113 9.62 20.90 10.26
N SER A 114 9.13 21.97 9.61
CA SER A 114 7.71 22.32 9.64
C SER A 114 6.80 21.22 9.06
N ARG A 115 7.23 20.56 7.97
CA ARG A 115 6.49 19.43 7.39
C ARG A 115 6.44 18.25 8.36
N ILE A 116 7.54 17.93 9.04
CA ILE A 116 7.59 16.86 10.06
C ILE A 116 6.65 17.19 11.22
N ASP A 117 6.66 18.43 11.71
CA ASP A 117 5.78 18.85 12.80
C ASP A 117 4.31 18.72 12.44
N ALA A 118 3.93 19.15 11.22
CA ALA A 118 2.57 18.99 10.70
C ALA A 118 2.15 17.52 10.62
N LEU A 119 3.01 16.64 10.09
CA LEU A 119 2.74 15.20 10.02
C LEU A 119 2.60 14.58 11.42
N PHE A 120 3.44 14.98 12.37
CA PHE A 120 3.38 14.46 13.73
C PHE A 120 2.13 14.94 14.47
N ALA A 121 1.69 16.17 14.24
CA ALA A 121 0.41 16.66 14.77
C ALA A 121 -0.76 15.86 14.19
N THR A 122 -0.82 15.68 12.87
CA THR A 122 -1.86 14.91 12.17
C THR A 122 -1.94 13.47 12.67
N LEU A 123 -0.80 12.79 12.81
CA LEU A 123 -0.73 11.39 13.24
C LEU A 123 -0.83 11.21 14.77
N GLY A 124 -1.02 12.31 15.53
CA GLY A 124 -1.11 12.27 16.99
C GLY A 124 0.15 11.73 17.67
N MET A 125 1.34 12.10 17.15
CA MET A 125 2.62 11.57 17.64
C MET A 125 3.64 12.66 18.06
N THR A 126 3.18 13.88 18.25
CA THR A 126 4.06 15.01 18.66
C THR A 126 4.87 14.70 19.94
N ALA A 127 4.23 14.08 20.94
CA ALA A 127 4.90 13.69 22.20
C ALA A 127 5.97 12.58 22.02
N LEU A 128 5.97 11.89 20.87
CA LEU A 128 6.91 10.81 20.56
C LEU A 128 8.09 11.29 19.70
N ALA A 129 8.06 12.54 19.23
CA ALA A 129 8.98 13.07 18.22
C ALA A 129 10.45 12.83 18.57
N GLU A 130 10.83 13.10 19.82
CA GLU A 130 12.23 13.04 20.29
C GLU A 130 12.57 11.70 20.97
N ARG A 131 11.62 10.73 21.01
CA ARG A 131 11.88 9.40 21.54
C ARG A 131 12.51 8.49 20.49
N ARG A 132 13.48 7.66 20.90
CA ARG A 132 14.08 6.64 20.02
C ARG A 132 13.06 5.56 19.70
N THR A 133 13.07 5.12 18.42
CA THR A 133 12.08 4.16 17.92
C THR A 133 12.30 2.71 18.38
N ALA A 134 13.44 2.40 19.03
CA ALA A 134 13.74 1.08 19.57
C ALA A 134 12.67 0.58 20.56
N GLY A 135 12.12 1.48 21.40
CA GLY A 135 11.11 1.16 22.42
C GLY A 135 9.67 1.37 21.98
N PHE A 136 9.41 1.58 20.69
CA PHE A 136 8.05 1.86 20.17
C PHE A 136 7.21 0.60 20.05
N SER A 137 5.92 0.71 20.39
CA SER A 137 4.89 -0.28 20.03
C SER A 137 4.78 -0.44 18.51
N GLN A 138 4.11 -1.47 18.04
CA GLN A 138 3.88 -1.66 16.61
C GLN A 138 3.07 -0.50 15.99
N GLY A 139 2.04 0.00 16.72
CA GLY A 139 1.26 1.16 16.28
C GLY A 139 2.09 2.44 16.19
N GLU A 140 2.96 2.72 17.18
CA GLU A 140 3.88 3.86 17.14
C GLU A 140 4.88 3.74 15.98
N LYS A 141 5.43 2.55 15.74
CA LYS A 141 6.31 2.28 14.57
C LYS A 141 5.57 2.50 13.25
N MET A 142 4.31 2.08 13.16
CA MET A 142 3.49 2.29 11.98
C MET A 142 3.30 3.79 11.68
N LYS A 143 2.97 4.59 12.68
CA LYS A 143 2.81 6.03 12.52
C LYS A 143 4.11 6.71 12.02
N VAL A 144 5.28 6.32 12.55
CA VAL A 144 6.57 6.82 12.04
C VAL A 144 6.79 6.40 10.59
N ALA A 145 6.45 5.16 10.23
CA ALA A 145 6.60 4.66 8.87
C ALA A 145 5.66 5.38 7.88
N ILE A 146 4.44 5.72 8.31
CA ILE A 146 3.50 6.54 7.53
C ILE A 146 4.07 7.97 7.37
N ALA A 147 4.51 8.62 8.46
CA ALA A 147 5.10 9.95 8.40
C ALA A 147 6.30 9.98 7.42
N ARG A 148 7.14 8.94 7.46
CA ARG A 148 8.26 8.77 6.53
C ARG A 148 7.81 8.66 5.08
N ALA A 149 6.75 7.89 4.82
CA ALA A 149 6.21 7.72 3.46
C ALA A 149 5.56 9.00 2.92
N LEU A 150 5.09 9.89 3.80
CA LEU A 150 4.36 11.11 3.45
C LEU A 150 5.22 12.38 3.50
N VAL A 151 6.47 12.33 3.98
CA VAL A 151 7.26 13.54 4.25
C VAL A 151 7.50 14.42 3.03
N HIS A 152 7.64 13.82 1.85
CA HIS A 152 7.85 14.52 0.57
C HIS A 152 6.55 14.84 -0.18
N ASP A 153 5.40 14.70 0.49
CA ASP A 153 4.07 15.00 -0.02
C ASP A 153 3.69 14.27 -1.33
N PRO A 154 3.81 12.93 -1.38
CA PRO A 154 3.53 12.16 -2.60
C PRO A 154 2.07 12.25 -3.02
N ASP A 155 1.82 12.19 -4.34
CA ASP A 155 0.46 12.09 -4.92
C ASP A 155 -0.12 10.68 -4.80
N THR A 156 0.75 9.67 -4.77
CA THR A 156 0.36 8.26 -4.76
C THR A 156 0.96 7.55 -3.54
N ILE A 157 0.17 6.75 -2.84
CA ILE A 157 0.57 6.05 -1.62
C ILE A 157 0.32 4.55 -1.79
N LEU A 158 1.39 3.78 -1.62
CA LEU A 158 1.39 2.32 -1.70
C LEU A 158 1.54 1.73 -0.31
N LEU A 159 0.60 0.89 0.11
CA LEU A 159 0.52 0.33 1.46
C LEU A 159 0.45 -1.20 1.39
N ASP A 160 1.50 -1.88 1.81
CA ASP A 160 1.54 -3.35 1.84
C ASP A 160 1.23 -3.85 3.25
N GLU A 161 0.05 -4.47 3.42
CA GLU A 161 -0.46 -5.03 4.69
C GLU A 161 -0.29 -4.05 5.89
N PRO A 162 -0.75 -2.79 5.80
CA PRO A 162 -0.41 -1.75 6.79
C PRO A 162 -1.06 -1.97 8.17
N THR A 163 -2.09 -2.79 8.25
CA THR A 163 -2.81 -3.11 9.49
C THR A 163 -2.21 -4.30 10.23
N ASN A 164 -1.30 -5.03 9.58
CA ASN A 164 -0.75 -6.25 10.15
C ASN A 164 -0.02 -6.00 11.48
N GLY A 165 -0.45 -6.73 12.53
CA GLY A 165 0.10 -6.63 13.88
C GLY A 165 -0.28 -5.35 14.64
N LEU A 166 -1.30 -4.61 14.18
CA LEU A 166 -1.88 -3.49 14.91
C LEU A 166 -3.05 -3.94 15.81
N ASP A 167 -3.21 -3.26 16.92
CA ASP A 167 -4.42 -3.34 17.73
C ASP A 167 -5.60 -2.59 17.09
N ILE A 168 -6.83 -2.86 17.56
CA ILE A 168 -8.07 -2.31 17.00
C ILE A 168 -8.06 -0.77 16.95
N MET A 169 -7.53 -0.11 17.99
CA MET A 169 -7.50 1.36 18.05
C MET A 169 -6.52 1.93 17.04
N SER A 170 -5.36 1.29 16.87
CA SER A 170 -4.36 1.67 15.87
C SER A 170 -4.89 1.49 14.45
N VAL A 171 -5.62 0.39 14.17
CA VAL A 171 -6.30 0.17 12.87
C VAL A 171 -7.32 1.26 12.59
N ARG A 172 -8.14 1.63 13.59
CA ARG A 172 -9.13 2.71 13.45
C ARG A 172 -8.46 4.04 13.11
N THR A 173 -7.43 4.41 13.86
CA THR A 173 -6.65 5.63 13.60
C THR A 173 -6.07 5.62 12.18
N LEU A 174 -5.46 4.52 11.76
CA LEU A 174 -4.91 4.38 10.40
C LEU A 174 -5.99 4.59 9.33
N ARG A 175 -7.18 3.99 9.49
CA ARG A 175 -8.29 4.17 8.54
C ARG A 175 -8.71 5.64 8.41
N ASP A 176 -8.78 6.36 9.53
CA ASP A 176 -9.16 7.78 9.52
C ASP A 176 -8.09 8.62 8.80
N GLU A 177 -6.80 8.34 9.01
CA GLU A 177 -5.69 8.96 8.28
C GLU A 177 -5.76 8.70 6.77
N LEU A 178 -6.00 7.45 6.36
CA LEU A 178 -6.11 7.10 4.93
C LEU A 178 -7.32 7.77 4.26
N ARG A 179 -8.45 7.90 4.98
CA ARG A 179 -9.61 8.67 4.50
C ARG A 179 -9.28 10.16 4.35
N GLY A 180 -8.50 10.72 5.27
CA GLY A 180 -8.01 12.10 5.18
C GLY A 180 -7.13 12.33 3.94
N LEU A 181 -6.22 11.40 3.65
CA LEU A 181 -5.38 11.47 2.45
C LEU A 181 -6.20 11.32 1.16
N ARG A 182 -7.20 10.42 1.14
CA ARG A 182 -8.16 10.30 0.04
C ARG A 182 -8.91 11.61 -0.21
N ALA A 183 -9.40 12.25 0.87
CA ALA A 183 -10.13 13.52 0.77
C ALA A 183 -9.26 14.67 0.21
N GLN A 184 -7.92 14.57 0.35
CA GLN A 184 -6.95 15.47 -0.27
C GLN A 184 -6.70 15.16 -1.76
N GLY A 185 -7.39 14.19 -2.35
CA GLY A 185 -7.25 13.81 -3.75
C GLY A 185 -6.12 12.82 -4.04
N LYS A 186 -5.44 12.28 -3.02
CA LYS A 186 -4.33 11.34 -3.23
C LYS A 186 -4.83 9.98 -3.72
N CYS A 187 -4.02 9.30 -4.55
CA CYS A 187 -4.23 7.93 -4.98
C CYS A 187 -3.67 6.98 -3.93
N LEU A 188 -4.49 6.06 -3.41
CA LEU A 188 -4.05 5.06 -2.43
C LEU A 188 -4.24 3.65 -2.99
N LEU A 189 -3.19 2.85 -2.96
CA LEU A 189 -3.22 1.42 -3.27
C LEU A 189 -2.84 0.63 -2.01
N PHE A 190 -3.79 -0.13 -1.48
CA PHE A 190 -3.74 -0.80 -0.20
C PHE A 190 -3.85 -2.31 -0.38
N SER A 191 -2.87 -3.09 0.07
CA SER A 191 -3.00 -4.55 0.08
C SER A 191 -3.49 -5.06 1.43
N SER A 192 -4.37 -6.04 1.41
CA SER A 192 -4.77 -6.80 2.60
C SER A 192 -5.28 -8.19 2.22
N HIS A 193 -5.20 -9.11 3.17
CA HIS A 193 -5.89 -10.38 3.13
C HIS A 193 -7.13 -10.39 4.05
N VAL A 194 -7.40 -9.28 4.77
CA VAL A 194 -8.52 -9.12 5.70
C VAL A 194 -9.67 -8.41 5.00
N MET A 195 -10.72 -9.16 4.66
CA MET A 195 -11.87 -8.67 3.90
C MET A 195 -12.62 -7.53 4.58
N GLN A 196 -12.80 -7.61 5.91
CA GLN A 196 -13.50 -6.58 6.68
C GLN A 196 -12.78 -5.22 6.62
N GLU A 197 -11.45 -5.22 6.52
CA GLU A 197 -10.66 -3.98 6.36
C GLU A 197 -10.89 -3.35 5.00
N VAL A 198 -10.82 -4.17 3.96
CA VAL A 198 -11.02 -3.74 2.58
C VAL A 198 -12.44 -3.24 2.37
N ALA A 199 -13.44 -3.96 2.88
CA ALA A 199 -14.85 -3.55 2.81
C ALA A 199 -15.13 -2.21 3.51
N ALA A 200 -14.46 -1.97 4.66
CA ALA A 200 -14.68 -0.75 5.46
C ALA A 200 -13.94 0.49 4.95
N LEU A 201 -12.88 0.30 4.14
CA LEU A 201 -11.97 1.38 3.77
C LEU A 201 -11.95 1.67 2.26
N CYS A 202 -12.05 0.64 1.41
CA CYS A 202 -11.76 0.79 -0.01
C CYS A 202 -13.00 1.22 -0.81
N ASP A 203 -12.80 2.17 -1.72
CA ASP A 203 -13.81 2.59 -2.70
C ASP A 203 -13.90 1.57 -3.84
N ARG A 204 -12.79 0.93 -4.17
CA ARG A 204 -12.66 -0.10 -5.20
C ARG A 204 -11.80 -1.25 -4.69
N ILE A 205 -12.15 -2.46 -5.08
CA ILE A 205 -11.46 -3.70 -4.70
C ILE A 205 -11.03 -4.42 -5.96
N VAL A 206 -9.77 -4.84 -6.00
CA VAL A 206 -9.20 -5.72 -7.01
C VAL A 206 -8.88 -7.04 -6.33
N VAL A 207 -9.60 -8.11 -6.69
CA VAL A 207 -9.41 -9.44 -6.13
C VAL A 207 -8.34 -10.18 -6.91
N LEU A 208 -7.27 -10.56 -6.22
CA LEU A 208 -6.14 -11.30 -6.76
C LEU A 208 -6.15 -12.74 -6.26
N ALA A 209 -6.03 -13.70 -7.18
CA ALA A 209 -5.80 -15.10 -6.88
C ALA A 209 -4.81 -15.70 -7.89
N HIS A 210 -3.86 -16.52 -7.42
CA HIS A 210 -2.87 -17.22 -8.26
C HIS A 210 -2.13 -16.31 -9.26
N GLY A 211 -1.84 -15.06 -8.84
CA GLY A 211 -1.16 -14.07 -9.67
C GLY A 211 -2.02 -13.40 -10.73
N ARG A 212 -3.35 -13.53 -10.70
CA ARG A 212 -4.29 -12.96 -11.67
C ARG A 212 -5.36 -12.12 -10.98
N VAL A 213 -5.89 -11.13 -11.69
CA VAL A 213 -7.14 -10.46 -11.28
C VAL A 213 -8.31 -11.36 -11.63
N VAL A 214 -9.08 -11.77 -10.62
CA VAL A 214 -10.29 -12.61 -10.80
C VAL A 214 -11.57 -11.77 -10.83
N ALA A 215 -11.56 -10.63 -10.12
CA ALA A 215 -12.65 -9.66 -10.12
C ALA A 215 -12.14 -8.27 -9.72
N ALA A 216 -12.84 -7.23 -10.16
CA ALA A 216 -12.64 -5.86 -9.69
C ALA A 216 -13.98 -5.11 -9.67
N GLY A 217 -14.15 -4.21 -8.68
CA GLY A 217 -15.38 -3.43 -8.51
C GLY A 217 -15.48 -2.86 -7.10
N THR A 218 -16.62 -2.25 -6.79
CA THR A 218 -16.96 -1.89 -5.39
C THR A 218 -17.36 -3.17 -4.62
N ALA A 219 -17.39 -3.12 -3.30
CA ALA A 219 -17.84 -4.25 -2.49
C ALA A 219 -19.25 -4.72 -2.91
N ALA A 220 -20.17 -3.79 -3.17
CA ALA A 220 -21.52 -4.10 -3.63
C ALA A 220 -21.53 -4.82 -4.98
N GLN A 221 -20.75 -4.36 -5.96
CA GLN A 221 -20.63 -5.00 -7.28
C GLN A 221 -20.02 -6.41 -7.19
N LEU A 222 -19.06 -6.65 -6.30
CA LEU A 222 -18.48 -7.97 -6.12
C LEU A 222 -19.48 -8.95 -5.48
N ILE A 223 -20.25 -8.50 -4.49
CA ILE A 223 -21.33 -9.28 -3.84
C ILE A 223 -22.40 -9.63 -4.86
N GLU A 224 -22.89 -8.65 -5.65
CA GLU A 224 -23.88 -8.86 -6.71
C GLU A 224 -23.37 -9.84 -7.76
N ARG A 225 -22.15 -9.66 -8.26
CA ARG A 225 -21.53 -10.54 -9.26
C ARG A 225 -21.40 -11.99 -8.78
N ALA A 226 -21.11 -12.19 -7.50
CA ALA A 226 -21.01 -13.51 -6.89
C ALA A 226 -22.40 -14.09 -6.52
N GLY A 227 -23.46 -13.28 -6.46
CA GLY A 227 -24.80 -13.73 -6.03
C GLY A 227 -24.86 -14.12 -4.54
N THR A 228 -24.06 -13.48 -3.69
CA THR A 228 -23.92 -13.81 -2.26
C THR A 228 -24.49 -12.71 -1.37
N ALA A 229 -24.60 -12.98 -0.05
CA ALA A 229 -25.10 -11.99 0.90
C ALA A 229 -23.98 -11.09 1.49
N GLY A 230 -22.71 -11.48 1.37
CA GLY A 230 -21.59 -10.78 1.95
C GLY A 230 -20.33 -10.86 1.13
N LEU A 231 -19.37 -9.95 1.39
CA LEU A 231 -18.09 -9.88 0.66
C LEU A 231 -17.22 -11.12 0.90
N GLU A 232 -17.33 -11.75 2.08
CA GLU A 232 -16.57 -12.96 2.42
C GLU A 232 -16.97 -14.14 1.54
N ASP A 233 -18.27 -14.41 1.44
CA ASP A 233 -18.80 -15.45 0.56
C ASP A 233 -18.52 -15.13 -0.92
N ALA A 234 -18.64 -13.85 -1.29
CA ALA A 234 -18.31 -13.38 -2.63
C ALA A 234 -16.84 -13.65 -2.99
N PHE A 235 -15.95 -13.37 -2.08
CA PHE A 235 -14.51 -13.62 -2.25
C PHE A 235 -14.22 -15.10 -2.46
N VAL A 236 -14.75 -15.99 -1.59
CA VAL A 236 -14.58 -17.45 -1.70
C VAL A 236 -15.09 -17.95 -3.07
N GLN A 237 -16.28 -17.50 -3.49
CA GLN A 237 -16.86 -17.90 -4.78
C GLN A 237 -16.05 -17.37 -5.97
N LEU A 238 -15.54 -16.13 -5.91
CA LEU A 238 -14.79 -15.51 -7.00
C LEU A 238 -13.39 -16.14 -7.19
N ILE A 239 -12.75 -16.62 -6.12
CA ILE A 239 -11.44 -17.30 -6.23
C ILE A 239 -11.57 -18.80 -6.58
N GLY A 240 -12.79 -19.37 -6.55
CA GLY A 240 -13.06 -20.70 -7.11
C GLY A 240 -12.59 -21.88 -6.26
N SER A 241 -12.93 -21.93 -4.98
CA SER A 241 -12.88 -23.07 -4.07
C SER A 241 -12.11 -22.89 -2.75
N ASP A 242 -12.38 -23.78 -1.81
CA ASP A 242 -11.73 -23.88 -0.49
C ASP A 242 -10.19 -24.08 -0.54
N GLU A 243 -9.60 -24.34 -1.69
CA GLU A 243 -8.14 -24.54 -1.86
C GLU A 243 -7.31 -23.26 -1.72
N GLY A 244 -7.93 -22.09 -1.80
CA GLY A 244 -7.24 -20.78 -1.63
C GLY A 244 -7.08 -20.34 -0.19
N LEU A 245 -7.72 -20.98 0.79
CA LEU A 245 -7.70 -20.63 2.21
C LEU A 245 -6.83 -21.53 3.07
N ALA A 246 -6.34 -22.65 2.53
CA ALA A 246 -5.51 -23.62 3.23
C ALA A 246 -4.06 -23.58 2.71
N ALA A 247 -3.27 -22.60 3.19
CA ALA A 247 -1.81 -22.64 3.18
C ALA A 247 -1.27 -21.66 4.23
#